data_8a5be4a3736b955036acbdd7b30c4e4e
#
_entry.id   8a5be4a3736b955036acbdd7b30c4e4e
#
_cell.length_a   1.000
_cell.length_b   1.000
_cell.length_c   1.000
_cell.angle_alpha   90.00
_cell.angle_beta   90.00
_cell.angle_gamma   90.00
#
_symmetry.space_group_name_H-M   'P 1'
#
loop_
_entity.id
_entity.type
_entity.pdbx_description
1 polymer ?
#
loop_
_entity_poly.entity_id
_entity_poly.type
_entity_poly.pdbx_seq_one_letter_code
_entity_poly.pdbx_strand_id
1 'polypeptide(L)'
;MTNLAEDPLYVILRSKRESTRFQILVEIAEHQPSIRQQEIAEKLGVTPQAVSEYIREMVDDGLVTAHGRGRYEVTKSGIEWVLRHAEVLESYARHITRDVIQQVAVWTAIARNELKKGDTVGVFMQDGWLYATKGQQSAMGQATMDARPGEDVGVAHLNGIIDHEEGVIHVCKVPRIERGGSRQVRTDLLRAAIQDADMVAAVGLESYVALKKAGIEPDMFFGSREGVIEAAFHGRQCAILIVDEEFTDFLKRLETVGLTYIIHDIAP
;
A
#
# COMPACT_ATOMS: atom_id res chain seq x y z
N MET A 1 -0.76 34.91 -10.43
CA MET A 1 -2.02 34.50 -9.78
C MET A 1 -2.69 33.53 -10.73
N THR A 2 -2.48 32.24 -10.52
CA THR A 2 -3.10 31.17 -11.32
C THR A 2 -4.61 31.23 -11.03
N ASN A 3 -5.41 31.22 -12.07
CA ASN A 3 -6.87 31.28 -11.95
C ASN A 3 -7.36 29.99 -11.27
N LEU A 4 -7.69 30.07 -9.99
CA LEU A 4 -8.13 28.95 -9.15
C LEU A 4 -9.38 28.22 -9.70
N ALA A 5 -10.11 28.84 -10.63
CA ALA A 5 -11.29 28.27 -11.26
C ALA A 5 -10.96 27.23 -12.35
N GLU A 6 -9.71 27.18 -12.85
CA GLU A 6 -9.23 26.25 -13.87
C GLU A 6 -8.40 25.10 -13.30
N ASP A 7 -8.17 25.08 -11.98
CA ASP A 7 -7.46 23.98 -11.33
C ASP A 7 -8.37 22.74 -11.32
N PRO A 8 -7.98 21.63 -11.99
CA PRO A 8 -8.77 20.40 -12.06
C PRO A 8 -9.23 19.86 -10.68
N LEU A 9 -8.45 20.11 -9.64
CA LEU A 9 -8.78 19.73 -8.26
C LEU A 9 -10.03 20.47 -7.76
N TYR A 10 -10.11 21.78 -7.99
CA TYR A 10 -11.25 22.57 -7.60
C TYR A 10 -12.52 22.18 -8.37
N VAL A 11 -12.37 21.75 -9.61
CA VAL A 11 -13.50 21.32 -10.44
C VAL A 11 -14.12 20.05 -9.87
N ILE A 12 -13.32 19.01 -9.62
CA ILE A 12 -13.88 17.70 -9.25
C ILE A 12 -14.38 17.62 -7.80
N LEU A 13 -13.70 18.27 -6.85
CA LEU A 13 -14.09 18.26 -5.43
C LEU A 13 -15.16 19.28 -5.08
N ARG A 14 -15.31 20.36 -5.84
CA ARG A 14 -16.28 21.44 -5.57
C ARG A 14 -17.52 21.43 -6.44
N SER A 15 -17.43 20.83 -7.62
CA SER A 15 -18.56 20.69 -8.53
C SER A 15 -19.22 19.32 -8.39
N LYS A 16 -20.40 19.28 -7.76
CA LYS A 16 -21.21 18.05 -7.70
C LYS A 16 -21.44 17.47 -9.10
N ARG A 17 -21.62 18.32 -10.12
CA ARG A 17 -21.81 17.92 -11.49
C ARG A 17 -20.61 17.17 -12.03
N GLU A 18 -19.40 17.74 -11.93
CA GLU A 18 -18.18 17.12 -12.46
C GLU A 18 -17.79 15.87 -11.66
N SER A 19 -17.98 15.90 -10.34
CA SER A 19 -17.80 14.71 -9.51
C SER A 19 -18.73 13.56 -9.91
N THR A 20 -20.00 13.85 -10.20
CA THR A 20 -20.97 12.84 -10.66
C THR A 20 -20.61 12.34 -12.07
N ARG A 21 -20.21 13.21 -12.99
CA ARG A 21 -19.72 12.83 -14.33
C ARG A 21 -18.53 11.89 -14.26
N PHE A 22 -17.56 12.20 -13.41
CA PHE A 22 -16.38 11.36 -13.18
C PHE A 22 -16.78 9.96 -12.70
N GLN A 23 -17.64 9.88 -11.70
CA GLN A 23 -18.11 8.60 -11.17
C GLN A 23 -18.88 7.79 -12.20
N ILE A 24 -19.75 8.42 -13.00
CA ILE A 24 -20.48 7.73 -14.08
C ILE A 24 -19.52 7.20 -15.15
N LEU A 25 -18.50 7.97 -15.56
CA LEU A 25 -17.51 7.51 -16.53
C LEU A 25 -16.70 6.32 -16.01
N VAL A 26 -16.32 6.32 -14.74
CA VAL A 26 -15.63 5.19 -14.08
C VAL A 26 -16.53 3.95 -14.11
N GLU A 27 -17.81 4.07 -13.73
CA GLU A 27 -18.76 2.95 -13.76
C GLU A 27 -18.96 2.39 -15.17
N ILE A 28 -19.05 3.26 -16.19
CA ILE A 28 -19.14 2.80 -17.58
C ILE A 28 -17.84 2.08 -17.98
N ALA A 29 -16.68 2.62 -17.67
CA ALA A 29 -15.39 2.02 -18.04
C ALA A 29 -15.18 0.63 -17.41
N GLU A 30 -15.61 0.46 -16.15
CA GLU A 30 -15.49 -0.81 -15.42
C GLU A 30 -16.39 -1.91 -15.98
N HIS A 31 -17.60 -1.54 -16.49
CA HIS A 31 -18.65 -2.49 -16.84
C HIS A 31 -19.05 -2.48 -18.33
N GLN A 32 -18.36 -1.71 -19.18
CA GLN A 32 -18.68 -1.62 -20.60
C GLN A 32 -18.57 -2.98 -21.32
N PRO A 33 -19.36 -3.23 -22.35
CA PRO A 33 -20.33 -2.29 -22.94
C PRO A 33 -21.74 -2.37 -22.32
N SER A 34 -21.97 -3.14 -21.27
CA SER A 34 -23.30 -3.61 -20.84
C SER A 34 -23.71 -3.15 -19.44
N ILE A 35 -23.50 -1.88 -19.10
CA ILE A 35 -24.02 -1.34 -17.84
C ILE A 35 -25.38 -0.66 -18.03
N ARG A 36 -26.32 -0.87 -17.10
CA ARG A 36 -27.63 -0.22 -17.10
C ARG A 36 -27.60 1.09 -16.32
N GLN A 37 -28.29 2.10 -16.80
CA GLN A 37 -28.41 3.40 -16.08
C GLN A 37 -28.97 3.24 -14.67
N GLN A 38 -29.82 2.25 -14.43
CA GLN A 38 -30.35 1.98 -13.10
C GLN A 38 -29.29 1.46 -12.14
N GLU A 39 -28.38 0.62 -12.60
CA GLU A 39 -27.25 0.11 -11.79
C GLU A 39 -26.30 1.24 -11.39
N ILE A 40 -25.99 2.15 -12.33
CA ILE A 40 -25.22 3.36 -12.04
C ILE A 40 -25.95 4.24 -11.02
N ALA A 41 -27.25 4.44 -11.21
CA ALA A 41 -28.07 5.28 -10.35
C ALA A 41 -28.11 4.76 -8.89
N GLU A 42 -28.28 3.47 -8.72
CA GLU A 42 -28.25 2.80 -7.41
C GLU A 42 -26.88 2.94 -6.72
N LYS A 43 -25.78 2.69 -7.44
CA LYS A 43 -24.41 2.84 -6.90
C LYS A 43 -24.11 4.27 -6.45
N LEU A 44 -24.51 5.25 -7.22
CA LEU A 44 -24.22 6.66 -6.97
C LEU A 44 -25.25 7.38 -6.09
N GLY A 45 -26.37 6.74 -5.74
CA GLY A 45 -27.43 7.35 -4.95
C GLY A 45 -28.13 8.50 -5.66
N VAL A 46 -28.26 8.41 -6.99
CA VAL A 46 -28.95 9.41 -7.85
C VAL A 46 -30.13 8.77 -8.59
N THR A 47 -30.93 9.57 -9.29
CA THR A 47 -32.05 9.02 -10.07
C THR A 47 -31.58 8.52 -11.44
N PRO A 48 -32.25 7.49 -12.03
CA PRO A 48 -31.94 7.06 -13.40
C PRO A 48 -32.10 8.16 -14.44
N GLN A 49 -33.06 9.10 -14.24
CA GLN A 49 -33.20 10.27 -15.08
C GLN A 49 -31.96 11.18 -15.06
N ALA A 50 -31.42 11.45 -13.88
CA ALA A 50 -30.19 12.22 -13.75
C ALA A 50 -29.02 11.52 -14.47
N VAL A 51 -28.86 10.21 -14.29
CA VAL A 51 -27.83 9.43 -15.01
C VAL A 51 -28.01 9.56 -16.52
N SER A 52 -29.27 9.47 -17.01
CA SER A 52 -29.56 9.62 -18.42
C SER A 52 -29.18 10.99 -18.98
N GLU A 53 -29.42 12.07 -18.22
CA GLU A 53 -29.02 13.43 -18.59
C GLU A 53 -27.51 13.57 -18.67
N TYR A 54 -26.79 13.11 -17.64
CA TYR A 54 -25.32 13.12 -17.62
C TYR A 54 -24.73 12.32 -18.79
N ILE A 55 -25.26 11.13 -19.08
CA ILE A 55 -24.77 10.32 -20.21
C ILE A 55 -25.00 11.06 -21.53
N ARG A 56 -26.14 11.70 -21.72
CA ARG A 56 -26.42 12.49 -22.94
C ARG A 56 -25.41 13.61 -23.10
N GLU A 57 -25.18 14.41 -22.06
CA GLU A 57 -24.16 15.45 -22.06
C GLU A 57 -22.77 14.91 -22.39
N MET A 58 -22.39 13.78 -21.80
CA MET A 58 -21.08 13.17 -22.05
C MET A 58 -20.95 12.57 -23.46
N VAL A 59 -22.05 12.16 -24.07
CA VAL A 59 -22.08 11.77 -25.51
C VAL A 59 -21.88 13.00 -26.37
N ASP A 60 -22.57 14.11 -26.06
CA ASP A 60 -22.44 15.38 -26.80
C ASP A 60 -21.02 15.96 -26.66
N ASP A 61 -20.39 15.79 -25.50
CA ASP A 61 -19.00 16.17 -25.23
C ASP A 61 -17.96 15.19 -25.82
N GLY A 62 -18.39 14.08 -26.42
CA GLY A 62 -17.51 13.08 -27.02
C GLY A 62 -16.75 12.20 -26.04
N LEU A 63 -17.16 12.15 -24.77
CA LEU A 63 -16.53 11.33 -23.73
C LEU A 63 -17.07 9.89 -23.69
N VAL A 64 -18.30 9.69 -24.16
CA VAL A 64 -19.01 8.41 -24.19
C VAL A 64 -19.59 8.18 -25.58
N THR A 65 -19.57 6.93 -26.05
CA THR A 65 -20.31 6.48 -27.24
C THR A 65 -21.50 5.64 -26.79
N ALA A 66 -22.68 5.94 -27.33
CA ALA A 66 -23.91 5.17 -27.09
C ALA A 66 -24.23 4.28 -28.30
N HIS A 67 -24.30 2.96 -28.06
CA HIS A 67 -24.59 1.97 -29.10
C HIS A 67 -26.08 1.53 -29.12
N GLY A 68 -26.95 2.31 -28.47
CA GLY A 68 -28.39 2.02 -28.33
C GLY A 68 -28.69 0.98 -27.23
N ARG A 69 -29.96 0.94 -26.77
CA ARG A 69 -30.47 0.01 -25.76
C ARG A 69 -29.63 -0.11 -24.48
N GLY A 70 -29.06 1.01 -24.00
CA GLY A 70 -28.30 1.02 -22.74
C GLY A 70 -26.88 0.44 -22.83
N ARG A 71 -26.29 0.45 -24.02
CA ARG A 71 -24.89 0.09 -24.22
C ARG A 71 -24.04 1.34 -24.35
N TYR A 72 -23.08 1.50 -23.48
CA TYR A 72 -22.20 2.66 -23.42
C TYR A 72 -20.74 2.22 -23.39
N GLU A 73 -19.90 2.99 -24.08
CA GLU A 73 -18.45 2.81 -24.07
C GLU A 73 -17.78 4.15 -23.85
N VAL A 74 -16.77 4.18 -23.01
CA VAL A 74 -15.95 5.37 -22.78
C VAL A 74 -15.02 5.54 -23.98
N THR A 75 -15.00 6.73 -24.58
CA THR A 75 -14.08 7.05 -25.69
C THR A 75 -12.65 7.25 -25.19
N LYS A 76 -11.69 7.32 -26.13
CA LYS A 76 -10.32 7.69 -25.82
C LYS A 76 -10.25 9.02 -25.06
N SER A 77 -10.99 10.03 -25.50
CA SER A 77 -11.08 11.33 -24.82
C SER A 77 -11.69 11.22 -23.43
N GLY A 78 -12.68 10.33 -23.26
CA GLY A 78 -13.26 10.02 -21.95
C GLY A 78 -12.25 9.38 -21.00
N ILE A 79 -11.45 8.42 -21.47
CA ILE A 79 -10.37 7.80 -20.68
C ILE A 79 -9.33 8.85 -20.27
N GLU A 80 -8.86 9.68 -21.22
CA GLU A 80 -7.90 10.74 -20.94
C GLU A 80 -8.44 11.76 -19.93
N TRP A 81 -9.74 12.05 -20.00
CA TRP A 81 -10.42 12.93 -19.05
C TRP A 81 -10.46 12.30 -17.64
N VAL A 82 -10.81 11.01 -17.52
CA VAL A 82 -10.82 10.28 -16.24
C VAL A 82 -9.44 10.22 -15.62
N LEU A 83 -8.41 9.84 -16.41
CA LEU A 83 -7.02 9.73 -15.91
C LEU A 83 -6.52 11.06 -15.36
N ARG A 84 -6.73 12.17 -16.09
CA ARG A 84 -6.33 13.51 -15.62
C ARG A 84 -6.95 13.88 -14.27
N HIS A 85 -8.23 13.56 -14.07
CA HIS A 85 -8.90 13.86 -12.80
C HIS A 85 -8.49 12.88 -11.68
N ALA A 86 -8.21 11.63 -12.01
CA ALA A 86 -7.68 10.65 -11.05
C ALA A 86 -6.29 11.05 -10.54
N GLU A 87 -5.38 11.50 -11.41
CA GLU A 87 -4.07 12.02 -11.03
C GLU A 87 -4.14 13.20 -10.06
N VAL A 88 -5.09 14.10 -10.29
CA VAL A 88 -5.32 15.25 -9.40
C VAL A 88 -5.85 14.81 -8.04
N LEU A 89 -6.80 13.88 -7.98
CA LEU A 89 -7.31 13.31 -6.73
C LEU A 89 -6.21 12.58 -5.95
N GLU A 90 -5.38 11.83 -6.63
CA GLU A 90 -4.23 11.13 -6.02
C GLU A 90 -3.21 12.13 -5.46
N SER A 91 -2.86 13.17 -6.22
CA SER A 91 -1.97 14.22 -5.76
C SER A 91 -2.52 14.94 -4.51
N TYR A 92 -3.82 15.24 -4.48
CA TYR A 92 -4.47 15.84 -3.32
C TYR A 92 -4.50 14.91 -2.12
N ALA A 93 -4.82 13.64 -2.31
CA ALA A 93 -4.77 12.66 -1.24
C ALA A 93 -3.36 12.54 -0.65
N ARG A 94 -2.33 12.52 -1.51
CA ARG A 94 -0.92 12.54 -1.08
C ARG A 94 -0.56 13.80 -0.32
N HIS A 95 -1.00 14.98 -0.79
CA HIS A 95 -0.79 16.25 -0.08
C HIS A 95 -1.40 16.21 1.32
N ILE A 96 -2.65 15.75 1.45
CA ILE A 96 -3.29 15.62 2.78
C ILE A 96 -2.48 14.69 3.68
N THR A 97 -2.15 13.48 3.22
CA THR A 97 -1.49 12.48 4.05
C THR A 97 -0.04 12.83 4.39
N ARG A 98 0.70 13.42 3.45
CA ARG A 98 2.12 13.75 3.64
C ARG A 98 2.34 15.12 4.27
N ASP A 99 1.64 16.15 3.77
CA ASP A 99 1.98 17.53 4.14
C ASP A 99 1.08 18.07 5.26
N VAL A 100 -0.22 17.75 5.22
CA VAL A 100 -1.17 18.29 6.19
C VAL A 100 -1.20 17.47 7.47
N ILE A 101 -1.36 16.15 7.36
CA ILE A 101 -1.50 15.25 8.52
C ILE A 101 -0.16 15.06 9.23
N GLN A 102 0.96 14.96 8.49
CA GLN A 102 2.29 14.83 9.12
C GLN A 102 2.70 16.03 9.95
N GLN A 103 2.28 17.25 9.56
CA GLN A 103 2.56 18.46 10.37
C GLN A 103 1.80 18.49 11.71
N VAL A 104 0.69 17.76 11.82
CA VAL A 104 -0.17 17.72 13.01
C VAL A 104 0.09 16.46 13.85
N ALA A 105 0.60 15.39 13.25
CA ALA A 105 0.88 14.13 13.93
C ALA A 105 2.13 14.22 14.80
N VAL A 106 2.06 13.62 15.98
CA VAL A 106 3.25 13.32 16.80
C VAL A 106 3.71 11.91 16.45
N TRP A 107 4.93 11.79 15.98
CA TRP A 107 5.57 10.51 15.64
C TRP A 107 6.30 9.97 16.84
N THR A 108 6.18 8.70 17.13
CA THR A 108 6.95 8.06 18.19
C THR A 108 8.26 7.54 17.61
N ALA A 109 9.37 7.95 18.21
CA ALA A 109 10.72 7.51 17.84
C ALA A 109 11.50 7.05 19.09
N ILE A 110 12.58 6.32 18.88
CA ILE A 110 13.55 5.96 19.95
C ILE A 110 14.62 7.03 20.02
N ALA A 111 14.84 7.62 21.19
CA ALA A 111 15.89 8.62 21.39
C ALA A 111 17.28 8.00 21.30
N ARG A 112 18.14 8.51 20.42
CA ARG A 112 19.57 8.09 20.32
C ARG A 112 20.46 8.81 21.34
N ASN A 113 20.07 10.02 21.72
CA ASN A 113 20.79 10.89 22.65
C ASN A 113 19.83 11.37 23.74
N GLU A 114 20.38 11.98 24.79
CA GLU A 114 19.51 12.73 25.71
C GLU A 114 18.88 13.90 25.00
N LEU A 115 17.55 13.90 24.96
CA LEU A 115 16.70 14.92 24.32
C LEU A 115 15.91 15.68 25.38
N LYS A 116 15.70 16.97 25.15
CA LYS A 116 14.83 17.81 25.94
C LYS A 116 13.61 18.24 25.13
N LYS A 117 12.50 18.44 25.81
CA LYS A 117 11.30 19.02 25.18
C LYS A 117 11.65 20.31 24.45
N GLY A 118 11.28 20.37 23.17
CA GLY A 118 11.55 21.52 22.32
C GLY A 118 12.86 21.42 21.53
N ASP A 119 13.72 20.42 21.78
CA ASP A 119 14.93 20.22 20.97
C ASP A 119 14.55 19.96 19.52
N THR A 120 15.28 20.57 18.58
CA THR A 120 15.21 20.20 17.18
C THR A 120 15.98 18.90 16.99
N VAL A 121 15.32 17.90 16.41
CA VAL A 121 15.85 16.54 16.24
C VAL A 121 15.77 16.09 14.79
N GLY A 122 16.79 15.37 14.33
CA GLY A 122 16.75 14.62 13.09
C GLY A 122 16.08 13.26 13.30
N VAL A 123 15.32 12.81 12.31
CA VAL A 123 14.59 11.55 12.36
C VAL A 123 15.02 10.64 11.21
N PHE A 124 15.27 9.37 11.50
CA PHE A 124 15.71 8.37 10.51
C PHE A 124 15.28 6.96 10.88
N MET A 125 15.18 6.09 9.88
CA MET A 125 14.93 4.65 10.08
C MET A 125 16.26 3.90 10.21
N GLN A 126 16.30 2.95 11.14
CA GLN A 126 17.41 1.99 11.26
C GLN A 126 16.87 0.67 11.82
N ASP A 127 17.21 -0.44 11.18
CA ASP A 127 16.84 -1.81 11.61
C ASP A 127 15.32 -1.99 11.86
N GLY A 128 14.49 -1.29 11.09
CA GLY A 128 13.03 -1.31 11.21
C GLY A 128 12.45 -0.37 12.29
N TRP A 129 13.30 0.42 12.97
CA TRP A 129 12.87 1.34 14.02
C TRP A 129 13.11 2.80 13.65
N LEU A 130 12.18 3.65 14.05
CA LEU A 130 12.32 5.09 13.91
C LEU A 130 13.13 5.67 15.06
N TYR A 131 14.20 6.39 14.75
CA TYR A 131 15.08 7.04 15.74
C TYR A 131 15.02 8.55 15.64
N ALA A 132 15.18 9.20 16.80
CA ALA A 132 15.39 10.64 16.91
C ALA A 132 16.77 10.96 17.48
N THR A 133 17.49 11.92 16.89
CA THR A 133 18.83 12.31 17.27
C THR A 133 19.02 13.83 17.24
N LYS A 134 19.99 14.37 17.98
CA LYS A 134 20.41 15.79 17.87
C LYS A 134 21.13 16.12 16.56
N GLY A 135 21.48 15.12 15.75
CA GLY A 135 22.13 15.31 14.45
C GLY A 135 21.15 15.77 13.36
N GLN A 136 21.69 16.37 12.31
CA GLN A 136 20.92 16.72 11.12
C GLN A 136 20.64 15.46 10.29
N GLN A 137 19.40 15.30 9.84
CA GLN A 137 18.93 14.21 8.99
C GLN A 137 18.07 14.79 7.84
N SER A 138 17.69 13.95 6.88
CA SER A 138 16.79 14.31 5.76
C SER A 138 15.40 14.75 6.26
N ALA A 139 14.96 14.20 7.39
CA ALA A 139 13.75 14.60 8.10
C ALA A 139 14.11 15.22 9.45
N MET A 140 13.49 16.35 9.75
CA MET A 140 13.73 17.10 10.99
C MET A 140 12.39 17.37 11.70
N GLY A 141 12.40 17.36 13.02
CA GLY A 141 11.22 17.64 13.82
C GLY A 141 11.59 18.26 15.18
N GLN A 142 10.62 18.29 16.08
CA GLN A 142 10.81 18.84 17.43
C GLN A 142 10.37 17.82 18.48
N ALA A 143 11.23 17.53 19.46
CA ALA A 143 10.90 16.65 20.57
C ALA A 143 9.77 17.24 21.43
N THR A 144 8.73 16.45 21.72
CA THR A 144 7.57 16.89 22.50
C THR A 144 7.74 16.69 24.01
N MET A 145 8.74 15.91 24.41
CA MET A 145 9.04 15.56 25.80
C MET A 145 10.54 15.33 25.99
N ASP A 146 10.99 15.27 27.26
CA ASP A 146 12.32 14.83 27.61
C ASP A 146 12.43 13.32 27.41
N ALA A 147 13.58 12.84 26.93
CA ALA A 147 13.87 11.42 26.77
C ALA A 147 15.38 11.12 26.94
N ARG A 148 15.69 9.99 27.54
CA ARG A 148 17.06 9.46 27.63
C ARG A 148 17.33 8.53 26.43
N PRO A 149 18.61 8.24 26.13
CA PRO A 149 18.95 7.27 25.10
C PRO A 149 18.22 5.93 25.32
N GLY A 150 17.53 5.42 24.29
CA GLY A 150 16.76 4.18 24.32
C GLY A 150 15.30 4.32 24.79
N GLU A 151 14.89 5.49 25.27
CA GLU A 151 13.49 5.77 25.61
C GLU A 151 12.70 6.25 24.38
N ASP A 152 11.39 6.06 24.41
CA ASP A 152 10.47 6.60 23.42
C ASP A 152 10.34 8.12 23.56
N VAL A 153 10.23 8.78 22.43
CA VAL A 153 10.07 10.24 22.35
C VAL A 153 9.07 10.61 21.27
N GLY A 154 8.17 11.53 21.58
CA GLY A 154 7.30 12.11 20.58
C GLY A 154 8.05 13.16 19.75
N VAL A 155 7.91 13.11 18.43
CA VAL A 155 8.44 14.12 17.49
C VAL A 155 7.29 14.75 16.75
N ALA A 156 7.12 16.06 16.92
CA ALA A 156 6.13 16.88 16.24
C ALA A 156 6.77 17.74 15.14
N HIS A 157 5.95 18.35 14.32
CA HIS A 157 6.37 19.26 13.24
C HIS A 157 7.44 18.66 12.32
N LEU A 158 7.25 17.38 11.99
CA LEU A 158 8.16 16.67 11.09
C LEU A 158 8.17 17.34 9.71
N ASN A 159 9.35 17.68 9.22
CA ASN A 159 9.57 18.28 7.91
C ASN A 159 10.73 17.54 7.21
N GLY A 160 10.59 17.31 5.91
CA GLY A 160 11.52 16.51 5.13
C GLY A 160 10.99 15.10 4.88
N ILE A 161 11.83 14.26 4.31
CA ILE A 161 11.49 12.87 3.96
C ILE A 161 12.35 11.96 4.83
N ILE A 162 11.72 11.04 5.53
CA ILE A 162 12.43 9.96 6.20
C ILE A 162 12.89 9.00 5.09
N ASP A 163 14.20 8.91 4.90
CA ASP A 163 14.78 7.95 3.96
C ASP A 163 14.44 6.55 4.46
N HIS A 164 13.66 5.83 3.67
CA HIS A 164 13.16 4.52 3.99
C HIS A 164 13.01 3.70 2.72
N GLU A 165 13.61 2.52 2.70
CA GLU A 165 13.43 1.53 1.67
C GLU A 165 12.65 0.35 2.25
N GLU A 166 11.60 -0.07 1.57
CA GLU A 166 10.85 -1.27 1.95
C GLU A 166 11.72 -2.50 1.76
N GLY A 167 11.58 -3.47 2.66
CA GLY A 167 12.25 -4.75 2.55
C GLY A 167 11.63 -5.65 1.49
N VAL A 168 12.40 -6.65 1.05
CA VAL A 168 11.93 -7.69 0.14
C VAL A 168 11.50 -8.93 0.93
N ILE A 169 10.41 -9.57 0.51
CA ILE A 169 9.92 -10.80 1.11
C ILE A 169 10.30 -12.01 0.24
N HIS A 170 11.17 -12.88 0.75
CA HIS A 170 11.52 -14.16 0.14
C HIS A 170 10.46 -15.20 0.51
N VAL A 171 9.64 -15.62 -0.46
CA VAL A 171 8.53 -16.55 -0.25
C VAL A 171 8.95 -17.94 -0.71
N CYS A 172 9.04 -18.89 0.23
CA CYS A 172 9.40 -20.28 -0.02
C CYS A 172 8.18 -21.18 0.14
N LYS A 173 7.73 -21.80 -0.95
CA LYS A 173 6.57 -22.69 -0.92
C LYS A 173 6.93 -24.10 -0.43
N VAL A 174 6.19 -24.60 0.55
CA VAL A 174 6.35 -25.95 1.12
C VAL A 174 5.16 -26.83 0.73
N PRO A 175 5.39 -28.03 0.16
CA PRO A 175 4.31 -28.95 -0.14
C PRO A 175 3.51 -29.33 1.13
N ARG A 176 2.20 -29.52 0.97
CA ARG A 176 1.36 -30.06 2.04
C ARG A 176 1.75 -31.51 2.36
N ILE A 177 1.33 -32.02 3.52
CA ILE A 177 1.74 -33.34 4.03
C ILE A 177 1.39 -34.47 3.07
N GLU A 178 0.27 -34.42 2.33
CA GLU A 178 -0.13 -35.43 1.35
C GLU A 178 0.81 -35.52 0.16
N ARG A 179 1.56 -34.44 -0.12
CA ARG A 179 2.60 -34.36 -1.17
C ARG A 179 4.01 -34.53 -0.61
N GLY A 180 4.14 -35.06 0.62
CA GLY A 180 5.40 -35.34 1.28
C GLY A 180 5.86 -34.29 2.27
N GLY A 181 5.23 -33.10 2.31
CA GLY A 181 5.49 -32.05 3.30
C GLY A 181 6.95 -31.62 3.35
N SER A 182 7.46 -31.37 4.54
CA SER A 182 8.85 -30.99 4.79
C SER A 182 9.93 -31.97 4.31
N ARG A 183 9.54 -33.19 3.93
CA ARG A 183 10.49 -34.19 3.40
C ARG A 183 10.91 -33.91 1.96
N GLN A 184 10.08 -33.15 1.22
CA GLN A 184 10.37 -32.74 -0.15
C GLN A 184 11.24 -31.48 -0.21
N VAL A 185 11.38 -30.76 0.90
CA VAL A 185 12.15 -29.50 0.94
C VAL A 185 13.65 -29.82 0.88
N ARG A 186 14.31 -29.19 -0.08
CA ARG A 186 15.77 -29.23 -0.23
C ARG A 186 16.39 -28.17 0.69
N THR A 187 17.03 -28.64 1.75
CA THR A 187 17.60 -27.78 2.80
C THR A 187 18.75 -26.88 2.32
N ASP A 188 19.46 -27.30 1.28
CA ASP A 188 20.51 -26.50 0.62
C ASP A 188 19.91 -25.29 -0.11
N LEU A 189 18.85 -25.51 -0.91
CA LEU A 189 18.13 -24.42 -1.60
C LEU A 189 17.42 -23.50 -0.62
N LEU A 190 16.83 -24.08 0.43
CA LEU A 190 16.18 -23.29 1.47
C LEU A 190 17.18 -22.33 2.13
N ARG A 191 18.34 -22.83 2.57
CA ARG A 191 19.36 -21.97 3.19
C ARG A 191 19.84 -20.86 2.25
N ALA A 192 20.05 -21.19 0.96
CA ALA A 192 20.43 -20.17 -0.03
C ALA A 192 19.35 -19.12 -0.25
N ALA A 193 18.08 -19.53 -0.25
CA ALA A 193 16.95 -18.62 -0.48
C ALA A 193 16.74 -17.59 0.65
N ILE A 194 17.17 -17.92 1.87
CA ILE A 194 16.91 -17.09 3.07
C ILE A 194 18.18 -16.54 3.73
N GLN A 195 19.34 -16.70 3.08
CA GLN A 195 20.64 -16.31 3.68
C GLN A 195 20.74 -14.82 4.05
N ASP A 196 20.07 -13.96 3.27
CA ASP A 196 20.10 -12.51 3.44
C ASP A 196 18.90 -11.98 4.20
N ALA A 197 18.04 -12.87 4.73
CA ALA A 197 16.87 -12.48 5.50
C ALA A 197 17.25 -12.12 6.95
N ASP A 198 16.77 -10.96 7.39
CA ASP A 198 16.88 -10.52 8.79
C ASP A 198 15.91 -11.24 9.71
N MET A 199 14.80 -11.72 9.15
CA MET A 199 13.72 -12.37 9.87
C MET A 199 13.16 -13.55 9.07
N VAL A 200 12.98 -14.70 9.71
CA VAL A 200 12.46 -15.93 9.11
C VAL A 200 11.15 -16.33 9.79
N ALA A 201 10.12 -16.53 8.99
CA ALA A 201 8.80 -16.88 9.47
C ALA A 201 8.30 -18.19 8.86
N ALA A 202 7.40 -18.89 9.57
CA ALA A 202 6.78 -20.11 9.08
C ALA A 202 5.25 -20.05 9.16
N VAL A 203 4.58 -20.58 8.13
CA VAL A 203 3.12 -20.79 8.07
C VAL A 203 2.87 -22.28 7.77
N GLY A 204 2.20 -22.95 8.69
CA GLY A 204 1.96 -24.39 8.64
C GLY A 204 3.08 -25.22 9.30
N LEU A 205 2.72 -26.36 9.86
CA LEU A 205 3.66 -27.26 10.56
C LEU A 205 4.74 -27.82 9.63
N GLU A 206 4.42 -28.06 8.37
CA GLU A 206 5.36 -28.52 7.35
C GLU A 206 6.50 -27.52 7.15
N SER A 207 6.16 -26.23 7.12
CA SER A 207 7.11 -25.12 7.00
C SER A 207 8.02 -25.02 8.24
N TYR A 208 7.43 -25.09 9.42
CA TYR A 208 8.17 -25.13 10.69
C TYR A 208 9.17 -26.29 10.73
N VAL A 209 8.70 -27.51 10.41
CA VAL A 209 9.56 -28.69 10.41
C VAL A 209 10.65 -28.62 9.34
N ALA A 210 10.36 -28.01 8.17
CA ALA A 210 11.37 -27.80 7.14
C ALA A 210 12.52 -26.89 7.62
N LEU A 211 12.21 -25.79 8.30
CA LEU A 211 13.19 -24.89 8.92
C LEU A 211 14.02 -25.62 9.99
N LYS A 212 13.36 -26.34 10.88
CA LYS A 212 14.05 -27.13 11.91
C LYS A 212 15.04 -28.15 11.32
N LYS A 213 14.66 -28.83 10.23
CA LYS A 213 15.58 -29.74 9.51
C LYS A 213 16.75 -29.01 8.87
N ALA A 214 16.56 -27.78 8.45
CA ALA A 214 17.64 -26.91 7.95
C ALA A 214 18.52 -26.32 9.08
N GLY A 215 18.20 -26.61 10.36
CA GLY A 215 18.90 -26.05 11.50
C GLY A 215 18.58 -24.58 11.77
N ILE A 216 17.42 -24.12 11.31
CA ILE A 216 16.95 -22.73 11.43
C ILE A 216 15.76 -22.68 12.39
N GLU A 217 15.82 -21.80 13.37
CA GLU A 217 14.70 -21.49 14.24
C GLU A 217 13.91 -20.33 13.60
N PRO A 218 12.61 -20.47 13.33
CA PRO A 218 11.84 -19.35 12.86
C PRO A 218 11.64 -18.30 13.97
N ASP A 219 11.77 -17.03 13.62
CA ASP A 219 11.50 -15.91 14.51
C ASP A 219 10.01 -15.78 14.80
N MET A 220 9.16 -16.19 13.83
CA MET A 220 7.72 -16.11 13.95
C MET A 220 7.04 -17.36 13.40
N PHE A 221 6.02 -17.84 14.14
CA PHE A 221 5.12 -18.90 13.70
C PHE A 221 3.65 -18.45 13.73
N PHE A 222 3.18 -17.89 14.85
CA PHE A 222 1.84 -17.35 14.95
C PHE A 222 1.80 -15.90 14.49
N GLY A 223 0.80 -15.54 13.67
CA GLY A 223 0.67 -14.20 13.11
C GLY A 223 1.71 -13.86 12.04
N SER A 224 2.48 -14.84 11.56
CA SER A 224 3.64 -14.66 10.69
C SER A 224 3.33 -13.95 9.38
N ARG A 225 2.16 -14.13 8.77
CA ARG A 225 1.81 -13.47 7.50
C ARG A 225 1.78 -11.96 7.62
N GLU A 226 1.05 -11.44 8.62
CA GLU A 226 0.96 -9.99 8.83
C GLU A 226 2.25 -9.44 9.45
N GLY A 227 2.93 -10.20 10.32
CA GLY A 227 4.21 -9.79 10.90
C GLY A 227 5.33 -9.62 9.88
N VAL A 228 5.41 -10.49 8.85
CA VAL A 228 6.36 -10.36 7.75
C VAL A 228 6.02 -9.13 6.88
N ILE A 229 4.74 -8.88 6.63
CA ILE A 229 4.29 -7.69 5.90
C ILE A 229 4.68 -6.42 6.66
N GLU A 230 4.39 -6.37 7.96
CA GLU A 230 4.74 -5.23 8.81
C GLU A 230 6.25 -5.00 8.86
N ALA A 231 7.04 -6.06 9.06
CA ALA A 231 8.49 -5.96 9.09
C ALA A 231 9.08 -5.49 7.75
N ALA A 232 8.56 -5.97 6.62
CA ALA A 232 8.99 -5.54 5.29
C ALA A 232 8.63 -4.05 5.03
N PHE A 233 7.47 -3.59 5.45
CA PHE A 233 7.15 -2.15 5.43
C PHE A 233 8.13 -1.31 6.25
N HIS A 234 8.71 -1.88 7.28
CA HIS A 234 9.75 -1.24 8.11
C HIS A 234 11.18 -1.46 7.58
N GLY A 235 11.34 -1.96 6.36
CA GLY A 235 12.65 -2.10 5.68
C GLY A 235 13.43 -3.38 6.04
N ARG A 236 12.79 -4.36 6.72
CA ARG A 236 13.43 -5.63 7.05
C ARG A 236 13.40 -6.60 5.87
N GLN A 237 14.53 -7.24 5.58
CA GLN A 237 14.56 -8.34 4.62
C GLN A 237 13.95 -9.58 5.29
N CYS A 238 12.84 -10.07 4.75
CA CYS A 238 12.07 -11.13 5.38
C CYS A 238 12.06 -12.40 4.53
N ALA A 239 12.05 -13.55 5.19
CA ALA A 239 11.76 -14.82 4.55
C ALA A 239 10.54 -15.48 5.19
N ILE A 240 9.65 -16.04 4.39
CA ILE A 240 8.50 -16.79 4.86
C ILE A 240 8.43 -18.15 4.16
N LEU A 241 8.44 -19.22 4.95
CA LEU A 241 8.07 -20.53 4.46
C LEU A 241 6.58 -20.71 4.65
N ILE A 242 5.89 -21.06 3.58
CA ILE A 242 4.44 -21.15 3.59
C ILE A 242 3.96 -22.42 2.91
N VAL A 243 3.05 -23.14 3.59
CA VAL A 243 2.43 -24.33 3.04
C VAL A 243 1.56 -24.03 1.82
N ASP A 244 1.51 -24.93 0.86
CA ASP A 244 0.78 -24.83 -0.41
C ASP A 244 -0.63 -24.22 -0.30
N GLU A 245 -1.37 -24.58 0.75
CA GLU A 245 -2.77 -24.16 0.94
C GLU A 245 -2.91 -22.65 1.17
N GLU A 246 -1.95 -22.06 1.88
CA GLU A 246 -1.95 -20.65 2.25
C GLU A 246 -1.18 -19.77 1.26
N PHE A 247 -0.43 -20.39 0.34
CA PHE A 247 0.51 -19.69 -0.54
C PHE A 247 -0.18 -18.68 -1.47
N THR A 248 -1.22 -19.11 -2.18
CA THR A 248 -1.88 -18.26 -3.17
C THR A 248 -2.56 -17.04 -2.53
N ASP A 249 -3.19 -17.23 -1.37
CA ASP A 249 -3.88 -16.13 -0.68
C ASP A 249 -2.87 -15.15 -0.07
N PHE A 250 -1.71 -15.65 0.36
CA PHE A 250 -0.64 -14.77 0.82
C PHE A 250 -0.05 -13.92 -0.31
N LEU A 251 0.19 -14.50 -1.50
CA LEU A 251 0.65 -13.72 -2.66
C LEU A 251 -0.34 -12.61 -3.05
N LYS A 252 -1.63 -12.91 -3.11
CA LYS A 252 -2.67 -11.90 -3.36
C LYS A 252 -2.63 -10.77 -2.31
N ARG A 253 -2.36 -11.13 -1.06
CA ARG A 253 -2.21 -10.15 0.02
C ARG A 253 -1.02 -9.25 -0.22
N LEU A 254 0.15 -9.80 -0.61
CA LEU A 254 1.35 -9.03 -0.95
C LEU A 254 1.11 -8.08 -2.13
N GLU A 255 0.45 -8.56 -3.19
CA GLU A 255 0.06 -7.73 -4.34
C GLU A 255 -0.86 -6.57 -3.92
N THR A 256 -1.84 -6.85 -3.06
CA THR A 256 -2.77 -5.82 -2.57
C THR A 256 -2.08 -4.71 -1.78
N VAL A 257 -1.06 -5.06 -0.99
CA VAL A 257 -0.30 -4.08 -0.20
C VAL A 257 0.86 -3.44 -0.97
N GLY A 258 1.22 -3.98 -2.14
CA GLY A 258 2.23 -3.43 -3.05
C GLY A 258 3.68 -3.72 -2.65
N LEU A 259 3.93 -4.67 -1.76
CA LEU A 259 5.29 -5.05 -1.34
C LEU A 259 6.00 -5.91 -2.38
N THR A 260 7.31 -5.71 -2.51
CA THR A 260 8.17 -6.52 -3.36
C THR A 260 8.43 -7.89 -2.74
N TYR A 261 8.26 -8.95 -3.55
CA TYR A 261 8.56 -10.31 -3.11
C TYR A 261 9.27 -11.13 -4.18
N ILE A 262 9.99 -12.17 -3.75
CA ILE A 262 10.69 -13.14 -4.60
C ILE A 262 10.24 -14.54 -4.20
N ILE A 263 9.76 -15.31 -5.18
CA ILE A 263 9.36 -16.70 -4.94
C ILE A 263 10.56 -17.61 -5.18
N HIS A 264 10.82 -18.50 -4.24
CA HIS A 264 11.87 -19.50 -4.33
C HIS A 264 11.28 -20.91 -4.44
N ASP A 265 11.73 -21.65 -5.45
CA ASP A 265 11.40 -23.06 -5.61
C ASP A 265 12.41 -23.91 -4.81
N ILE A 266 11.94 -24.43 -3.68
CA ILE A 266 12.74 -25.21 -2.72
C ILE A 266 12.33 -26.69 -2.65
N ALA A 267 11.36 -27.09 -3.46
CA ALA A 267 10.88 -28.48 -3.54
C ALA A 267 10.70 -28.87 -5.02
N PRO A 268 10.85 -30.17 -5.38
CA PRO A 268 10.66 -30.66 -6.75
C PRO A 268 9.21 -30.53 -7.24
#